data_efe1ca5e98cb31822309be09d9b5eb2c
#
_entry.id   efe1ca5e98cb31822309be09d9b5eb2c
#
_cell.length_a   1.000
_cell.length_b   1.000
_cell.length_c   1.000
_cell.angle_alpha   90.00
_cell.angle_beta   90.00
_cell.angle_gamma   90.00
#
_symmetry.space_group_name_H-M   'P 1'
#
loop_
_entity.id
_entity.type
_entity.pdbx_description
1 polymer ?
#
loop_
_entity_poly.entity_id
_entity_poly.type
_entity_poly.pdbx_seq_one_letter_code
_entity_poly.pdbx_strand_id
1 'polypeptide(L)'
;MARMEFSGTQELLDELFAESERLERKATEMLGEAGKVVVDAWKQAITDAGHAPPGKSRRATGDLLNSVRASAVKKNGDAYTSTIYPHGRDRRKQGMAEVAFVLHYGTSKIKGDHFVDDAEAKAEEATYAVMEQVWNRD
;
A
#
# COMPACT_ATOMS: atom_id res chain seq x y z
N MET A 1 1.21 -20.25 45.57
CA MET A 1 0.83 -19.40 44.43
C MET A 1 0.00 -18.22 44.95
N ALA A 2 0.48 -17.05 44.73
CA ALA A 2 -0.27 -15.86 45.14
C ALA A 2 -1.41 -15.60 44.10
N ARG A 3 -2.59 -15.36 44.63
CA ARG A 3 -3.76 -15.04 43.81
C ARG A 3 -4.29 -13.68 44.25
N MET A 4 -4.45 -12.80 43.30
CA MET A 4 -5.02 -11.48 43.52
C MET A 4 -6.36 -11.37 42.81
N GLU A 5 -7.38 -10.94 43.52
CA GLU A 5 -8.70 -10.69 42.98
C GLU A 5 -9.07 -9.23 43.23
N PHE A 6 -9.52 -8.56 42.18
CA PHE A 6 -9.97 -7.17 42.25
C PHE A 6 -11.43 -7.08 41.84
N SER A 7 -12.20 -6.29 42.57
CA SER A 7 -13.55 -5.95 42.10
C SER A 7 -13.44 -5.09 40.85
N GLY A 8 -14.27 -5.37 39.85
CA GLY A 8 -14.24 -4.67 38.56
C GLY A 8 -13.28 -5.25 37.54
N THR A 9 -12.65 -6.41 37.80
CA THR A 9 -11.74 -7.07 36.88
C THR A 9 -12.40 -7.36 35.53
N GLN A 10 -13.65 -7.80 35.53
CA GLN A 10 -14.40 -8.09 34.30
C GLN A 10 -14.63 -6.81 33.48
N GLU A 11 -14.98 -5.71 34.14
CA GLU A 11 -15.14 -4.40 33.49
C GLU A 11 -13.83 -3.94 32.83
N LEU A 12 -12.71 -4.12 33.54
CA LEU A 12 -11.40 -3.78 33.01
C LEU A 12 -11.05 -4.62 31.78
N LEU A 13 -11.31 -5.93 31.83
CA LEU A 13 -11.10 -6.82 30.68
C LEU A 13 -11.97 -6.41 29.49
N ASP A 14 -13.23 -6.08 29.72
CA ASP A 14 -14.15 -5.63 28.67
C ASP A 14 -13.66 -4.32 28.03
N GLU A 15 -13.17 -3.38 28.84
CA GLU A 15 -12.57 -2.14 28.35
C GLU A 15 -11.31 -2.38 27.51
N LEU A 16 -10.45 -3.30 27.96
CA LEU A 16 -9.23 -3.67 27.22
C LEU A 16 -9.56 -4.33 25.89
N PHE A 17 -10.55 -5.23 25.84
CA PHE A 17 -11.00 -5.84 24.60
C PHE A 17 -11.61 -4.81 23.65
N ALA A 18 -12.42 -3.89 24.14
CA ALA A 18 -13.01 -2.82 23.35
C ALA A 18 -11.94 -1.91 22.75
N GLU A 19 -10.91 -1.58 23.54
CA GLU A 19 -9.78 -0.76 23.07
C GLU A 19 -8.96 -1.50 22.02
N SER A 20 -8.72 -2.81 22.21
CA SER A 20 -8.01 -3.65 21.24
C SER A 20 -8.76 -3.69 19.90
N GLU A 21 -10.07 -3.89 19.90
CA GLU A 21 -10.88 -3.87 18.70
C GLU A 21 -10.85 -2.50 18.02
N ARG A 22 -10.90 -1.43 18.78
CA ARG A 22 -10.80 -0.07 18.27
C ARG A 22 -9.46 0.16 17.56
N LEU A 23 -8.36 -0.28 18.17
CA LEU A 23 -7.02 -0.16 17.60
C LEU A 23 -6.87 -0.99 16.31
N GLU A 24 -7.46 -2.18 16.27
CA GLU A 24 -7.47 -2.99 15.05
C GLU A 24 -8.23 -2.31 13.91
N ARG A 25 -9.39 -1.74 14.19
CA ARG A 25 -10.15 -0.98 13.20
C ARG A 25 -9.37 0.23 12.71
N LYS A 26 -8.72 0.96 13.61
CA LYS A 26 -7.88 2.11 13.25
C LYS A 26 -6.69 1.70 12.39
N ALA A 27 -6.00 0.62 12.74
CA ALA A 27 -4.88 0.13 11.96
C ALA A 27 -5.32 -0.23 10.53
N THR A 28 -6.44 -0.92 10.38
CA THR A 28 -7.01 -1.28 9.08
C THR A 28 -7.38 -0.04 8.27
N GLU A 29 -8.02 0.95 8.90
CA GLU A 29 -8.40 2.20 8.26
C GLU A 29 -7.17 3.01 7.83
N MET A 30 -6.17 3.12 8.70
CA MET A 30 -4.92 3.81 8.42
C MET A 30 -4.22 3.22 7.19
N LEU A 31 -4.07 1.90 7.13
CA LEU A 31 -3.44 1.24 6.00
C LEU A 31 -4.28 1.32 4.73
N GLY A 32 -5.60 1.26 4.85
CA GLY A 32 -6.49 1.45 3.71
C GLY A 32 -6.34 2.83 3.08
N GLU A 33 -6.33 3.88 3.89
CA GLU A 33 -6.14 5.26 3.44
C GLU A 33 -4.70 5.50 2.92
N ALA A 34 -3.71 4.99 3.63
CA ALA A 34 -2.31 5.07 3.20
C ALA A 34 -2.08 4.35 1.87
N GLY A 35 -2.73 3.19 1.69
CA GLY A 35 -2.65 2.44 0.44
C GLY A 35 -3.13 3.23 -0.76
N LYS A 36 -4.18 4.02 -0.62
CA LYS A 36 -4.66 4.91 -1.68
C LYS A 36 -3.62 5.95 -2.07
N VAL A 37 -2.95 6.54 -1.10
CA VAL A 37 -1.88 7.53 -1.33
C VAL A 37 -0.73 6.89 -2.10
N VAL A 38 -0.30 5.69 -1.70
CA VAL A 38 0.80 4.97 -2.36
C VAL A 38 0.41 4.57 -3.79
N VAL A 39 -0.82 4.09 -4.01
CA VAL A 39 -1.34 3.76 -5.35
C VAL A 39 -1.29 5.00 -6.25
N ASP A 40 -1.75 6.15 -5.76
CA ASP A 40 -1.73 7.39 -6.53
C ASP A 40 -0.29 7.82 -6.85
N ALA A 41 0.64 7.67 -5.91
CA ALA A 41 2.05 7.98 -6.13
C ALA A 41 2.68 7.05 -7.19
N TRP A 42 2.34 5.77 -7.18
CA TRP A 42 2.77 4.82 -8.21
C TRP A 42 2.25 5.21 -9.58
N LYS A 43 0.97 5.55 -9.67
CA LYS A 43 0.34 5.97 -10.94
C LYS A 43 0.98 7.24 -11.47
N GLN A 44 1.28 8.19 -10.60
CA GLN A 44 1.98 9.40 -10.98
C GLN A 44 3.40 9.12 -11.48
N ALA A 45 4.14 8.25 -10.78
CA ALA A 45 5.48 7.88 -11.19
C ALA A 45 5.50 7.14 -12.54
N ILE A 46 4.53 6.26 -12.78
CA ILE A 46 4.37 5.55 -14.06
C ILE A 46 4.12 6.57 -15.18
N THR A 47 3.26 7.54 -14.95
CA THR A 47 2.93 8.59 -15.92
C THR A 47 4.15 9.48 -16.19
N ASP A 48 4.84 9.92 -15.15
CA ASP A 48 6.01 10.79 -15.26
C ASP A 48 7.18 10.10 -15.97
N ALA A 49 7.32 8.79 -15.78
CA ALA A 49 8.33 7.99 -16.48
C ALA A 49 7.97 7.68 -17.95
N GLY A 50 6.77 8.03 -18.39
CA GLY A 50 6.33 7.81 -19.76
C GLY A 50 5.82 6.39 -20.05
N HIS A 51 5.40 5.65 -19.02
CA HIS A 51 4.89 4.29 -19.15
C HIS A 51 3.36 4.23 -19.28
N ALA A 52 2.70 5.38 -19.40
CA ALA A 52 1.26 5.49 -19.64
C ALA A 52 1.00 6.48 -20.77
N PRO A 53 -0.13 6.38 -21.51
CA PRO A 53 -0.42 7.32 -22.60
C PRO A 53 -0.63 8.76 -22.12
N PRO A 54 -0.14 9.78 -22.85
CA PRO A 54 0.78 9.67 -23.98
C PRO A 54 2.19 9.32 -23.52
N GLY A 55 2.67 8.13 -23.92
CA GLY A 55 3.91 7.57 -23.42
C GLY A 55 5.08 7.65 -24.40
N LYS A 56 6.26 7.27 -23.92
CA LYS A 56 7.49 7.19 -24.71
C LYS A 56 7.46 6.07 -25.77
N SER A 57 6.56 5.10 -25.61
CA SER A 57 6.49 3.91 -26.44
C SER A 57 5.04 3.60 -26.79
N ARG A 58 4.85 2.97 -27.96
CA ARG A 58 3.55 2.42 -28.37
C ARG A 58 3.06 1.33 -27.41
N ARG A 59 3.96 0.76 -26.60
CA ARG A 59 3.62 -0.25 -25.60
C ARG A 59 3.04 0.35 -24.32
N ALA A 60 3.12 1.66 -24.16
CA ALA A 60 2.50 2.37 -23.03
C ALA A 60 0.99 2.51 -23.26
N THR A 61 0.26 1.42 -23.04
CA THR A 61 -1.18 1.30 -23.34
C THR A 61 -2.10 1.76 -22.20
N GLY A 62 -1.55 2.02 -21.03
CA GLY A 62 -2.32 2.29 -19.81
C GLY A 62 -2.62 1.04 -18.97
N ASP A 63 -2.30 -0.15 -19.47
CA ASP A 63 -2.55 -1.39 -18.72
C ASP A 63 -1.76 -1.43 -17.42
N LEU A 64 -0.49 -1.02 -17.44
CA LEU A 64 0.34 -0.93 -16.24
C LEU A 64 -0.26 0.06 -15.23
N LEU A 65 -0.62 1.26 -15.71
CA LEU A 65 -1.22 2.30 -14.86
C LEU A 65 -2.47 1.78 -14.16
N ASN A 66 -3.35 1.11 -14.91
CA ASN A 66 -4.62 0.61 -14.40
C ASN A 66 -4.48 -0.64 -13.54
N SER A 67 -3.33 -1.30 -13.57
CA SER A 67 -3.07 -2.54 -12.81
C SER A 67 -2.64 -2.30 -11.37
N VAL A 68 -2.16 -1.11 -11.04
CA VAL A 68 -1.64 -0.80 -9.68
C VAL A 68 -2.80 -0.75 -8.69
N ARG A 69 -2.73 -1.61 -7.69
CA ARG A 69 -3.76 -1.72 -6.64
C ARG A 69 -3.12 -2.04 -5.31
N ALA A 70 -3.81 -1.66 -4.24
CA ALA A 70 -3.47 -2.09 -2.90
C ALA A 70 -4.15 -3.43 -2.61
N SER A 71 -3.43 -4.35 -1.97
CA SER A 71 -4.04 -5.57 -1.44
C SER A 71 -4.93 -5.24 -0.24
N ALA A 72 -5.83 -6.16 0.13
CA ALA A 72 -6.56 -6.05 1.39
C ALA A 72 -5.57 -6.02 2.57
N VAL A 73 -5.93 -5.30 3.61
CA VAL A 73 -5.13 -5.26 4.83
C VAL A 73 -5.15 -6.63 5.49
N LYS A 74 -3.97 -7.17 5.80
CA LYS A 74 -3.80 -8.47 6.44
C LYS A 74 -3.07 -8.32 7.76
N LYS A 75 -3.45 -9.13 8.73
CA LYS A 75 -2.77 -9.21 10.02
C LYS A 75 -1.86 -10.45 10.04
N ASN A 76 -0.57 -10.22 10.26
CA ASN A 76 0.44 -11.27 10.46
C ASN A 76 1.06 -11.11 11.84
N GLY A 77 0.61 -11.92 12.82
CA GLY A 77 1.03 -11.73 14.21
C GLY A 77 0.56 -10.37 14.70
N ASP A 78 1.49 -9.53 15.14
CA ASP A 78 1.20 -8.17 15.62
C ASP A 78 1.30 -7.09 14.54
N ALA A 79 1.65 -7.47 13.31
CA ALA A 79 1.82 -6.55 12.20
C ALA A 79 0.62 -6.54 11.27
N TYR A 80 0.26 -5.36 10.80
CA TYR A 80 -0.74 -5.16 9.74
C TYR A 80 -0.03 -4.76 8.47
N THR A 81 -0.37 -5.39 7.35
CA THR A 81 0.28 -5.14 6.07
C THR A 81 -0.74 -4.94 4.95
N SER A 82 -0.41 -4.04 4.05
CA SER A 82 -1.07 -3.90 2.76
C SER A 82 0.04 -3.75 1.72
N THR A 83 -0.07 -4.46 0.62
CA THR A 83 0.95 -4.47 -0.42
C THR A 83 0.42 -3.77 -1.66
N ILE A 84 1.22 -2.86 -2.21
CA ILE A 84 0.90 -2.15 -3.44
C ILE A 84 1.78 -2.72 -4.55
N TYR A 85 1.14 -3.23 -5.59
CA TYR A 85 1.84 -3.74 -6.76
C TYR A 85 0.91 -3.80 -7.98
N PRO A 86 1.46 -3.91 -9.21
CA PRO A 86 0.64 -4.15 -10.38
C PRO A 86 0.05 -5.56 -10.38
N HIS A 87 -1.25 -5.65 -10.56
CA HIS A 87 -2.00 -6.90 -10.54
C HIS A 87 -2.39 -7.36 -11.96
N GLY A 88 -2.49 -8.65 -12.12
CA GLY A 88 -3.06 -9.26 -13.32
C GLY A 88 -2.10 -9.29 -14.50
N ARG A 89 -2.67 -9.35 -15.67
CA ARG A 89 -1.96 -9.44 -16.94
C ARG A 89 -2.43 -8.35 -17.90
N ASP A 90 -1.55 -7.94 -18.81
CA ASP A 90 -1.90 -6.98 -19.83
C ASP A 90 -2.68 -7.67 -20.98
N ARG A 91 -3.06 -6.87 -21.97
CA ARG A 91 -3.77 -7.36 -23.18
C ARG A 91 -2.93 -8.33 -24.01
N ARG A 92 -1.62 -8.43 -23.78
CA ARG A 92 -0.70 -9.38 -24.40
C ARG A 92 -0.44 -10.59 -23.52
N LYS A 93 -1.17 -10.73 -22.41
CA LYS A 93 -1.05 -11.80 -21.42
C LYS A 93 0.26 -11.82 -20.66
N GLN A 94 0.99 -10.69 -20.63
CA GLN A 94 2.19 -10.53 -19.81
C GLN A 94 1.77 -10.13 -18.39
N GLY A 95 2.44 -10.68 -17.38
CA GLY A 95 2.20 -10.30 -15.99
C GLY A 95 2.58 -8.85 -15.76
N MET A 96 1.69 -8.06 -15.17
CA MET A 96 1.94 -6.63 -14.92
C MET A 96 3.08 -6.40 -13.94
N ALA A 97 3.24 -7.27 -12.94
CA ALA A 97 4.36 -7.18 -12.00
C ALA A 97 5.71 -7.39 -12.73
N GLU A 98 5.77 -8.31 -13.68
CA GLU A 98 6.97 -8.55 -14.49
C GLU A 98 7.29 -7.35 -15.39
N VAL A 99 6.28 -6.76 -16.01
CA VAL A 99 6.42 -5.55 -16.82
C VAL A 99 6.99 -4.41 -15.97
N ALA A 100 6.45 -4.19 -14.79
CA ALA A 100 6.94 -3.16 -13.86
C ALA A 100 8.39 -3.42 -13.44
N PHE A 101 8.75 -4.67 -13.15
CA PHE A 101 10.10 -5.07 -12.80
C PHE A 101 11.09 -4.70 -13.92
N VAL A 102 10.76 -5.05 -15.15
CA VAL A 102 11.60 -4.75 -16.32
C VAL A 102 11.78 -3.24 -16.51
N LEU A 103 10.70 -2.46 -16.40
CA LEU A 103 10.77 -1.01 -16.54
C LEU A 103 11.55 -0.34 -15.43
N HIS A 104 11.45 -0.86 -14.21
CA HIS A 104 12.15 -0.31 -13.05
C HIS A 104 13.66 -0.60 -13.11
N TYR A 105 14.04 -1.87 -13.27
CA TYR A 105 15.44 -2.30 -13.24
C TYR A 105 16.12 -2.27 -14.62
N GLY A 106 15.34 -2.40 -15.67
CA GLY A 106 15.87 -2.48 -17.03
C GLY A 106 16.32 -3.88 -17.42
N THR A 107 16.81 -3.99 -18.64
CA THR A 107 17.40 -5.21 -19.23
C THR A 107 18.68 -4.83 -19.97
N SER A 108 19.33 -5.81 -20.61
CA SER A 108 20.49 -5.53 -21.48
C SER A 108 20.17 -4.58 -22.63
N LYS A 109 18.89 -4.46 -23.01
CA LYS A 109 18.42 -3.62 -24.12
C LYS A 109 17.62 -2.39 -23.68
N ILE A 110 17.12 -2.36 -22.44
CA ILE A 110 16.29 -1.31 -21.91
C ILE A 110 16.93 -0.77 -20.63
N LYS A 111 17.10 0.55 -20.57
CA LYS A 111 17.58 1.20 -19.35
C LYS A 111 16.43 1.32 -18.36
N GLY A 112 16.63 0.82 -17.14
CA GLY A 112 15.68 1.00 -16.04
C GLY A 112 15.65 2.44 -15.54
N ASP A 113 14.50 2.92 -15.16
CA ASP A 113 14.31 4.29 -14.66
C ASP A 113 14.01 4.37 -13.17
N HIS A 114 13.91 3.22 -12.50
CA HIS A 114 13.67 3.15 -11.06
C HIS A 114 12.44 3.95 -10.60
N PHE A 115 11.36 3.91 -11.38
CA PHE A 115 10.15 4.69 -11.10
C PHE A 115 9.49 4.35 -9.75
N VAL A 116 9.69 3.13 -9.26
CA VAL A 116 9.16 2.72 -7.95
C VAL A 116 9.83 3.52 -6.83
N ASP A 117 11.14 3.79 -6.95
CA ASP A 117 11.85 4.61 -5.98
C ASP A 117 11.30 6.04 -5.94
N ASP A 118 10.95 6.59 -7.11
CA ASP A 118 10.30 7.90 -7.20
C ASP A 118 8.92 7.88 -6.55
N ALA A 119 8.16 6.80 -6.74
CA ALA A 119 6.86 6.61 -6.12
C ALA A 119 6.98 6.58 -4.59
N GLU A 120 7.94 5.82 -4.07
CA GLU A 120 8.19 5.73 -2.62
C GLU A 120 8.56 7.09 -2.04
N ALA A 121 9.46 7.81 -2.69
CA ALA A 121 9.89 9.14 -2.23
C ALA A 121 8.74 10.13 -2.18
N LYS A 122 7.85 10.12 -3.18
CA LYS A 122 6.68 11.00 -3.22
C LYS A 122 5.62 10.62 -2.19
N ALA A 123 5.46 9.33 -1.94
CA ALA A 123 4.42 8.82 -1.05
C ALA A 123 4.75 8.96 0.43
N GLU A 124 6.02 8.94 0.80
CA GLU A 124 6.46 8.81 2.19
C GLU A 124 5.80 9.83 3.12
N GLU A 125 5.99 11.10 2.86
CA GLU A 125 5.47 12.17 3.71
C GLU A 125 3.95 12.20 3.73
N ALA A 126 3.32 12.08 2.56
CA ALA A 126 1.86 12.09 2.43
C ALA A 126 1.23 10.88 3.13
N THR A 127 1.87 9.73 3.08
CA THR A 127 1.43 8.51 3.76
C THR A 127 1.42 8.71 5.27
N TYR A 128 2.49 9.21 5.84
CA TYR A 128 2.55 9.50 7.29
C TYR A 128 1.50 10.53 7.70
N ALA A 129 1.30 11.58 6.91
CA ALA A 129 0.29 12.60 7.19
C ALA A 129 -1.13 12.01 7.21
N VAL A 130 -1.46 11.14 6.27
CA VAL A 130 -2.76 10.47 6.21
C VAL A 130 -2.95 9.52 7.39
N MET A 131 -1.93 8.76 7.74
CA MET A 131 -1.99 7.86 8.89
C MET A 131 -2.21 8.63 10.19
N GLU A 132 -1.55 9.76 10.37
CA GLU A 132 -1.75 10.62 11.53
C GLU A 132 -3.16 11.19 11.58
N GLN A 133 -3.72 11.62 10.46
CA GLN A 133 -5.09 12.11 10.38
C GLN A 133 -6.09 11.03 10.80
N VAL A 134 -5.92 9.81 10.34
CA VAL A 134 -6.80 8.68 10.71
C VAL A 134 -6.65 8.35 12.19
N TRP A 135 -5.43 8.32 12.70
CA TRP A 135 -5.17 8.07 14.11
C TRP A 135 -5.88 9.08 15.03
N ASN A 136 -5.90 10.34 14.62
CA ASN A 136 -6.51 11.43 15.39
C ASN A 136 -8.04 11.52 15.22
N ARG A 137 -8.63 10.73 14.32
CA ARG A 137 -10.10 10.61 14.22
C ARG A 137 -10.64 9.78 15.37
N ASP A 138 -11.77 10.15 15.84
CA ASP A 138 -12.49 9.38 16.87
C ASP A 138 -13.26 8.21 16.29
#